data_9888417a46f036325a93e626414c5c18
#
_entry.id   9888417a46f036325a93e626414c5c18
#
_cell.length_a   1.000
_cell.length_b   1.000
_cell.length_c   1.000
_cell.angle_alpha   90.00
_cell.angle_beta   90.00
_cell.angle_gamma   90.00
#
_symmetry.space_group_name_H-M   'P 1'
#
loop_
_entity.id
_entity.type
_entity.pdbx_description
1 polymer ?
#
loop_
_entity_poly.entity_id
_entity_poly.type
_entity_poly.pdbx_seq_one_letter_code
_entity_poly.pdbx_strand_id
1 'polypeptide(L)'
;MTIRNKLILDIFSSSYPNAKCSLVFSSPFQCVVAVALSAQTTDKAVNLVTPKLFSLFPNPYAFSNADIKEIESIIRSIGLYKNKAKNLLEMSKILVNKFEGRVPSNMPDLVSLPGVGVKTASVVLAECFKVPSFPVDTHCKRVLTRLGIAKEKDTPIEVMEKAKKAFPKESWINLHHQIIEHGRTICHARNPLCKECPFSNICKSKENAHQGC
;
A
#
# COMPACT_ATOMS: atom_id res chain seq x y z
N MET A 1 1.12 -15.62 19.68
CA MET A 1 0.54 -14.24 19.81
C MET A 1 0.22 -13.97 21.28
N THR A 2 0.54 -12.78 21.80
CA THR A 2 0.19 -12.38 23.18
C THR A 2 -1.30 -12.02 23.30
N ILE A 3 -1.85 -12.05 24.53
CA ILE A 3 -3.25 -11.61 24.79
C ILE A 3 -3.49 -10.18 24.28
N ARG A 4 -2.52 -9.28 24.52
CA ARG A 4 -2.59 -7.88 24.06
C ARG A 4 -2.62 -7.76 22.54
N ASN A 5 -1.80 -8.54 21.83
CA ASN A 5 -1.77 -8.51 20.36
C ASN A 5 -3.07 -9.08 19.77
N LYS A 6 -3.65 -10.10 20.41
CA LYS A 6 -4.96 -10.62 20.06
C LYS A 6 -6.03 -9.52 20.20
N LEU A 7 -6.06 -8.82 21.32
CA LEU A 7 -7.00 -7.72 21.54
C LEU A 7 -6.85 -6.61 20.49
N ILE A 8 -5.60 -6.24 20.13
CA ILE A 8 -5.35 -5.27 19.05
C ILE A 8 -5.94 -5.75 17.73
N LEU A 9 -5.74 -7.01 17.35
CA LEU A 9 -6.27 -7.58 16.12
C LEU A 9 -7.79 -7.61 16.11
N ASP A 10 -8.42 -8.02 17.24
CA ASP A 10 -9.88 -8.08 17.40
C ASP A 10 -10.51 -6.68 17.28
N ILE A 11 -9.89 -5.65 17.89
CA ILE A 11 -10.35 -4.26 17.76
C ILE A 11 -10.23 -3.78 16.30
N PHE A 12 -9.14 -4.05 15.60
CA PHE A 12 -9.01 -3.69 14.17
C PHE A 12 -10.11 -4.36 13.34
N SER A 13 -10.32 -5.66 13.54
CA SER A 13 -11.30 -6.44 12.78
C SER A 13 -12.74 -5.98 13.02
N SER A 14 -13.08 -5.59 14.25
CA SER A 14 -14.42 -5.08 14.58
C SER A 14 -14.63 -3.64 14.14
N SER A 15 -13.60 -2.78 14.25
CA SER A 15 -13.71 -1.36 13.90
C SER A 15 -13.63 -1.09 12.40
N TYR A 16 -12.92 -1.95 11.64
CA TYR A 16 -12.66 -1.76 10.21
C TYR A 16 -12.94 -3.05 9.40
N PRO A 17 -14.16 -3.63 9.47
CA PRO A 17 -14.44 -4.94 8.86
C PRO A 17 -14.37 -4.91 7.32
N ASN A 18 -14.56 -3.74 6.70
CA ASN A 18 -14.60 -3.55 5.24
C ASN A 18 -13.34 -2.88 4.68
N ALA A 19 -12.28 -2.75 5.49
CA ALA A 19 -11.03 -2.14 5.06
C ALA A 19 -10.41 -2.92 3.89
N LYS A 20 -10.09 -2.21 2.80
CA LYS A 20 -9.53 -2.78 1.57
C LYS A 20 -8.62 -1.79 0.87
N CYS A 21 -7.92 -2.25 -0.16
CA CYS A 21 -7.15 -1.37 -1.04
C CYS A 21 -8.03 -0.26 -1.60
N SER A 22 -7.58 1.00 -1.48
CA SER A 22 -8.30 2.16 -2.00
C SER A 22 -8.08 2.40 -3.50
N LEU A 23 -7.05 1.77 -4.09
CA LEU A 23 -6.80 1.84 -5.53
C LEU A 23 -7.81 0.98 -6.28
N VAL A 24 -8.29 1.49 -7.43
CA VAL A 24 -9.27 0.81 -8.28
C VAL A 24 -8.56 0.15 -9.45
N PHE A 25 -8.71 -1.16 -9.57
CA PHE A 25 -8.15 -1.98 -10.64
C PHE A 25 -8.98 -3.26 -10.84
N SER A 26 -8.93 -3.85 -12.04
CA SER A 26 -9.66 -5.07 -12.41
C SER A 26 -8.74 -6.25 -12.80
N SER A 27 -7.42 -6.02 -12.88
CA SER A 27 -6.46 -7.05 -13.24
C SER A 27 -5.13 -6.88 -12.50
N PRO A 28 -4.27 -7.92 -12.42
CA PRO A 28 -2.93 -7.79 -11.86
C PRO A 28 -2.08 -6.71 -12.55
N PHE A 29 -2.21 -6.55 -13.87
CA PHE A 29 -1.53 -5.48 -14.61
C PHE A 29 -1.98 -4.09 -14.15
N GLN A 30 -3.28 -3.86 -14.10
CA GLN A 30 -3.83 -2.60 -13.61
C GLN A 30 -3.43 -2.33 -12.15
N CYS A 31 -3.37 -3.38 -11.33
CA CYS A 31 -2.89 -3.28 -9.94
C CYS A 31 -1.45 -2.77 -9.89
N VAL A 32 -0.50 -3.41 -10.58
CA VAL A 32 0.90 -2.98 -10.52
C VAL A 32 1.09 -1.56 -11.06
N VAL A 33 0.37 -1.18 -12.12
CA VAL A 33 0.35 0.19 -12.66
C VAL A 33 -0.18 1.18 -11.63
N ALA A 34 -1.34 0.93 -11.04
CA ALA A 34 -1.95 1.82 -10.06
C ALA A 34 -1.06 1.99 -8.81
N VAL A 35 -0.48 0.89 -8.29
CA VAL A 35 0.43 0.92 -7.14
C VAL A 35 1.73 1.65 -7.48
N ALA A 36 2.29 1.48 -8.68
CA ALA A 36 3.48 2.23 -9.10
C ALA A 36 3.17 3.74 -9.23
N LEU A 37 1.99 4.11 -9.73
CA LEU A 37 1.55 5.50 -9.79
C LEU A 37 1.33 6.11 -8.41
N SER A 38 0.94 5.33 -7.39
CA SER A 38 0.68 5.83 -6.03
C SER A 38 1.95 6.20 -5.25
N ALA A 39 3.14 5.86 -5.75
CA ALA A 39 4.40 6.29 -5.13
C ALA A 39 4.46 7.82 -5.04
N GLN A 40 4.54 8.38 -3.82
CA GLN A 40 4.53 9.82 -3.52
C GLN A 40 3.30 10.57 -4.09
N THR A 41 2.17 9.88 -4.20
CA THR A 41 0.92 10.41 -4.72
C THR A 41 -0.24 9.79 -3.95
N THR A 42 -1.35 10.51 -3.79
CA THR A 42 -2.53 9.98 -3.08
C THR A 42 -3.29 8.98 -3.97
N ASP A 43 -3.88 7.94 -3.36
CA ASP A 43 -4.72 6.98 -4.07
C ASP A 43 -5.89 7.68 -4.81
N LYS A 44 -6.45 8.74 -4.21
CA LYS A 44 -7.50 9.57 -4.86
C LYS A 44 -7.01 10.17 -6.18
N ALA A 45 -5.81 10.76 -6.21
CA ALA A 45 -5.25 11.32 -7.43
C ALA A 45 -4.96 10.25 -8.49
N VAL A 46 -4.50 9.06 -8.07
CA VAL A 46 -4.30 7.92 -8.97
C VAL A 46 -5.64 7.47 -9.56
N ASN A 47 -6.67 7.29 -8.75
CA ASN A 47 -8.00 6.86 -9.18
C ASN A 47 -8.70 7.86 -10.12
N LEU A 48 -8.27 9.12 -10.18
CA LEU A 48 -8.77 10.11 -11.16
C LEU A 48 -8.19 9.88 -12.56
N VAL A 49 -6.98 9.37 -12.69
CA VAL A 49 -6.31 9.20 -13.99
C VAL A 49 -6.39 7.78 -14.53
N THR A 50 -6.46 6.78 -13.66
CA THR A 50 -6.43 5.36 -14.06
C THR A 50 -7.63 4.92 -14.91
N PRO A 51 -8.86 5.41 -14.77
CA PRO A 51 -9.96 5.03 -15.66
C PRO A 51 -9.68 5.34 -17.13
N LYS A 52 -9.18 6.54 -17.44
CA LYS A 52 -8.78 6.90 -18.79
C LYS A 52 -7.57 6.10 -19.26
N LEU A 53 -6.56 5.93 -18.40
CA LEU A 53 -5.36 5.17 -18.71
C LEU A 53 -5.69 3.71 -19.06
N PHE A 54 -6.56 3.06 -18.29
CA PHE A 54 -6.92 1.66 -18.49
C PHE A 54 -7.94 1.45 -19.62
N SER A 55 -8.72 2.45 -19.99
CA SER A 55 -9.60 2.38 -21.17
C SER A 55 -8.79 2.36 -22.48
N LEU A 56 -7.67 3.09 -22.53
CA LEU A 56 -6.80 3.14 -23.70
C LEU A 56 -5.76 2.01 -23.69
N PHE A 57 -5.22 1.67 -22.53
CA PHE A 57 -4.15 0.68 -22.36
C PHE A 57 -4.55 -0.39 -21.33
N PRO A 58 -5.50 -1.28 -21.64
CA PRO A 58 -6.08 -2.22 -20.67
C PRO A 58 -5.13 -3.33 -20.21
N ASN A 59 -4.07 -3.61 -20.97
CA ASN A 59 -3.16 -4.74 -20.75
C ASN A 59 -1.72 -4.37 -21.14
N PRO A 60 -0.71 -5.23 -20.81
CA PRO A 60 0.69 -4.96 -21.14
C PRO A 60 0.96 -4.79 -22.65
N TYR A 61 0.24 -5.51 -23.52
CA TYR A 61 0.44 -5.42 -24.96
C TYR A 61 0.04 -4.05 -25.51
N ALA A 62 -1.14 -3.55 -25.12
CA ALA A 62 -1.58 -2.21 -25.52
C ALA A 62 -0.64 -1.14 -24.95
N PHE A 63 -0.22 -1.29 -23.68
CA PHE A 63 0.63 -0.33 -23.01
C PHE A 63 2.05 -0.30 -23.58
N SER A 64 2.64 -1.45 -23.97
CA SER A 64 4.00 -1.53 -24.52
C SER A 64 4.15 -0.84 -25.88
N ASN A 65 3.05 -0.70 -26.63
CA ASN A 65 2.99 -0.03 -27.92
C ASN A 65 2.49 1.43 -27.83
N ALA A 66 2.23 1.93 -26.63
CA ALA A 66 1.70 3.28 -26.45
C ALA A 66 2.75 4.35 -26.76
N ASP A 67 2.31 5.51 -27.28
CA ASP A 67 3.16 6.71 -27.31
C ASP A 67 3.36 7.22 -25.88
N ILE A 68 4.62 7.39 -25.50
CA ILE A 68 4.98 7.90 -24.17
C ILE A 68 4.35 9.25 -23.86
N LYS A 69 4.20 10.12 -24.87
CA LYS A 69 3.58 11.45 -24.73
C LYS A 69 2.09 11.34 -24.41
N GLU A 70 1.42 10.31 -24.93
CA GLU A 70 0.02 10.04 -24.60
C GLU A 70 -0.11 9.61 -23.15
N ILE A 71 0.73 8.66 -22.69
CA ILE A 71 0.78 8.26 -21.27
C ILE A 71 1.06 9.46 -20.39
N GLU A 72 2.09 10.27 -20.70
CA GLU A 72 2.45 11.47 -19.96
C GLU A 72 1.29 12.47 -19.86
N SER A 73 0.55 12.66 -20.96
CA SER A 73 -0.60 13.59 -20.99
C SER A 73 -1.71 13.16 -20.01
N ILE A 74 -1.97 11.85 -19.95
CA ILE A 74 -3.02 11.27 -19.08
C ILE A 74 -2.64 11.40 -17.61
N ILE A 75 -1.38 11.08 -17.27
CA ILE A 75 -0.92 11.08 -15.87
C ILE A 75 -0.23 12.38 -15.45
N ARG A 76 -0.40 13.47 -16.19
CA ARG A 76 0.29 14.75 -15.98
C ARG A 76 0.09 15.35 -14.58
N SER A 77 -1.08 15.10 -13.97
CA SER A 77 -1.40 15.52 -12.60
C SER A 77 -0.69 14.70 -11.51
N ILE A 78 -0.07 13.58 -11.87
CA ILE A 78 0.67 12.71 -10.95
C ILE A 78 2.11 13.23 -10.80
N GLY A 79 2.59 13.40 -9.58
CA GLY A 79 3.97 13.80 -9.32
C GLY A 79 4.98 12.88 -10.01
N LEU A 80 6.07 13.43 -10.56
CA LEU A 80 7.12 12.70 -11.30
C LEU A 80 6.58 11.95 -12.54
N TYR A 81 5.52 12.45 -13.17
CA TYR A 81 4.79 11.77 -14.23
C TYR A 81 5.66 11.29 -15.40
N LYS A 82 6.68 12.06 -15.82
CA LYS A 82 7.60 11.66 -16.91
C LYS A 82 8.37 10.37 -16.56
N ASN A 83 8.96 10.33 -15.37
CA ASN A 83 9.68 9.13 -14.92
C ASN A 83 8.72 7.94 -14.74
N LYS A 84 7.51 8.20 -14.22
CA LYS A 84 6.49 7.17 -14.07
C LYS A 84 6.03 6.64 -15.43
N ALA A 85 5.75 7.51 -16.40
CA ALA A 85 5.40 7.11 -17.78
C ALA A 85 6.47 6.22 -18.40
N LYS A 86 7.74 6.64 -18.31
CA LYS A 86 8.88 5.85 -18.80
C LYS A 86 8.94 4.48 -18.13
N ASN A 87 8.86 4.43 -16.80
CA ASN A 87 8.92 3.17 -16.06
C ASN A 87 7.75 2.24 -16.41
N LEU A 88 6.53 2.76 -16.54
CA LEU A 88 5.36 1.97 -16.91
C LEU A 88 5.46 1.41 -18.32
N LEU A 89 5.96 2.20 -19.28
CA LEU A 89 6.18 1.75 -20.66
C LEU A 89 7.22 0.63 -20.70
N GLU A 90 8.38 0.82 -20.07
CA GLU A 90 9.44 -0.20 -20.02
C GLU A 90 9.01 -1.46 -19.24
N MET A 91 8.30 -1.28 -18.13
CA MET A 91 7.69 -2.40 -17.40
C MET A 91 6.79 -3.23 -18.30
N SER A 92 5.94 -2.57 -19.10
CA SER A 92 5.00 -3.26 -19.99
C SER A 92 5.74 -4.03 -21.11
N LYS A 93 6.80 -3.46 -21.67
CA LYS A 93 7.67 -4.16 -22.62
C LYS A 93 8.32 -5.41 -22.00
N ILE A 94 8.82 -5.30 -20.77
CA ILE A 94 9.40 -6.45 -20.05
C ILE A 94 8.34 -7.51 -19.78
N LEU A 95 7.12 -7.09 -19.35
CA LEU A 95 6.02 -8.04 -19.13
C LEU A 95 5.67 -8.79 -20.41
N VAL A 96 5.62 -8.12 -21.57
CA VAL A 96 5.36 -8.77 -22.87
C VAL A 96 6.50 -9.72 -23.26
N ASN A 97 7.75 -9.25 -23.21
CA ASN A 97 8.87 -9.97 -23.78
C ASN A 97 9.38 -11.13 -22.89
N LYS A 98 9.33 -10.96 -21.57
CA LYS A 98 9.88 -11.93 -20.60
C LYS A 98 8.80 -12.76 -19.91
N PHE A 99 7.59 -12.22 -19.75
CA PHE A 99 6.54 -12.81 -18.93
C PHE A 99 5.24 -13.08 -19.72
N GLU A 100 5.29 -13.07 -21.05
CA GLU A 100 4.14 -13.36 -21.94
C GLU A 100 2.89 -12.51 -21.61
N GLY A 101 3.11 -11.24 -21.23
CA GLY A 101 2.05 -10.33 -20.83
C GLY A 101 1.46 -10.59 -19.43
N ARG A 102 2.05 -11.48 -18.65
CA ARG A 102 1.59 -11.81 -17.29
C ARG A 102 2.40 -11.05 -16.24
N VAL A 103 1.74 -10.64 -15.18
CA VAL A 103 2.42 -10.08 -14.00
C VAL A 103 2.97 -11.23 -13.16
N PRO A 104 4.27 -11.25 -12.85
CA PRO A 104 4.85 -12.31 -12.04
C PRO A 104 4.28 -12.33 -10.61
N SER A 105 4.17 -13.53 -10.04
CA SER A 105 3.60 -13.77 -8.71
C SER A 105 4.65 -14.03 -7.62
N ASN A 106 5.89 -13.61 -7.85
CA ASN A 106 6.98 -13.75 -6.88
C ASN A 106 7.75 -12.44 -6.71
N MET A 107 8.38 -12.27 -5.55
CA MET A 107 9.08 -11.04 -5.18
C MET A 107 10.27 -10.72 -6.12
N PRO A 108 11.21 -11.64 -6.43
CA PRO A 108 12.36 -11.35 -7.27
C PRO A 108 11.99 -10.80 -8.64
N ASP A 109 11.04 -11.43 -9.32
CA ASP A 109 10.63 -11.00 -10.65
C ASP A 109 9.86 -9.66 -10.61
N LEU A 110 9.00 -9.44 -9.60
CA LEU A 110 8.31 -8.16 -9.44
C LEU A 110 9.27 -7.00 -9.23
N VAL A 111 10.28 -7.14 -8.38
CA VAL A 111 11.24 -6.04 -8.13
C VAL A 111 12.22 -5.83 -9.29
N SER A 112 12.32 -6.78 -10.23
CA SER A 112 13.08 -6.59 -11.46
C SER A 112 12.40 -5.63 -12.45
N LEU A 113 11.10 -5.34 -12.25
CA LEU A 113 10.32 -4.46 -13.12
C LEU A 113 10.62 -2.99 -12.83
N PRO A 114 10.81 -2.13 -13.85
CA PRO A 114 11.03 -0.71 -13.67
C PRO A 114 9.89 -0.03 -12.88
N GLY A 115 10.26 0.75 -11.86
CA GLY A 115 9.30 1.44 -11.00
C GLY A 115 8.64 0.57 -9.92
N VAL A 116 9.01 -0.71 -9.81
CA VAL A 116 8.48 -1.64 -8.81
C VAL A 116 9.53 -1.90 -7.73
N GLY A 117 9.41 -1.23 -6.60
CA GLY A 117 10.21 -1.52 -5.40
C GLY A 117 9.59 -2.61 -4.53
N VAL A 118 10.29 -3.02 -3.48
CA VAL A 118 9.85 -4.05 -2.53
C VAL A 118 8.44 -3.77 -1.97
N LYS A 119 8.13 -2.50 -1.64
CA LYS A 119 6.80 -2.13 -1.14
C LYS A 119 5.72 -2.33 -2.20
N THR A 120 5.95 -1.86 -3.43
CA THR A 120 5.01 -2.05 -4.56
C THR A 120 4.78 -3.53 -4.83
N ALA A 121 5.86 -4.32 -4.92
CA ALA A 121 5.78 -5.77 -5.12
C ALA A 121 4.98 -6.47 -4.00
N SER A 122 5.20 -6.07 -2.74
CA SER A 122 4.46 -6.62 -1.59
C SER A 122 2.96 -6.35 -1.68
N VAL A 123 2.56 -5.14 -2.12
CA VAL A 123 1.14 -4.81 -2.33
C VAL A 123 0.56 -5.64 -3.47
N VAL A 124 1.24 -5.74 -4.61
CA VAL A 124 0.79 -6.55 -5.76
C VAL A 124 0.63 -8.02 -5.37
N LEU A 125 1.58 -8.59 -4.63
CA LEU A 125 1.50 -9.96 -4.13
C LEU A 125 0.29 -10.17 -3.22
N ALA A 126 0.04 -9.23 -2.31
CA ALA A 126 -1.10 -9.30 -1.40
C ALA A 126 -2.44 -9.19 -2.14
N GLU A 127 -2.58 -8.16 -2.98
CA GLU A 127 -3.87 -7.83 -3.63
C GLU A 127 -4.24 -8.82 -4.73
N CYS A 128 -3.29 -9.16 -5.60
CA CYS A 128 -3.57 -9.94 -6.80
C CYS A 128 -3.36 -11.43 -6.61
N PHE A 129 -2.40 -11.83 -5.79
CA PHE A 129 -1.99 -13.23 -5.66
C PHE A 129 -2.27 -13.83 -4.28
N LYS A 130 -2.84 -13.03 -3.36
CA LYS A 130 -3.16 -13.45 -2.00
C LYS A 130 -1.97 -14.01 -1.22
N VAL A 131 -0.77 -13.61 -1.62
CA VAL A 131 0.47 -13.96 -0.90
C VAL A 131 0.55 -13.10 0.35
N PRO A 132 0.52 -13.69 1.55
CA PRO A 132 0.56 -12.93 2.78
C PRO A 132 1.79 -12.04 2.87
N SER A 133 1.59 -10.74 2.82
CA SER A 133 2.63 -9.73 2.95
C SER A 133 2.15 -8.62 3.87
N PHE A 134 3.08 -7.90 4.48
CA PHE A 134 2.76 -6.78 5.37
C PHE A 134 3.57 -5.55 4.92
N PRO A 135 3.12 -4.84 3.88
CA PRO A 135 3.80 -3.62 3.45
C PRO A 135 3.72 -2.55 4.55
N VAL A 136 4.82 -1.86 4.82
CA VAL A 136 4.84 -0.80 5.82
C VAL A 136 4.96 0.56 5.14
N ASP A 137 3.90 1.35 5.26
CA ASP A 137 3.88 2.76 4.90
C ASP A 137 3.99 3.67 6.14
N THR A 138 3.87 4.96 5.95
CA THR A 138 3.92 5.94 7.04
C THR A 138 2.77 5.78 8.03
N HIS A 139 1.58 5.35 7.60
CA HIS A 139 0.44 5.06 8.48
C HIS A 139 0.73 3.82 9.33
N CYS A 140 1.17 2.73 8.68
CA CYS A 140 1.51 1.50 9.38
C CYS A 140 2.62 1.74 10.42
N LYS A 141 3.72 2.41 10.03
CA LYS A 141 4.80 2.72 10.98
C LYS A 141 4.26 3.50 12.17
N ARG A 142 3.56 4.61 11.94
CA ARG A 142 3.03 5.47 13.00
C ARG A 142 2.08 4.74 13.95
N VAL A 143 1.09 4.06 13.40
CA VAL A 143 0.06 3.36 14.20
C VAL A 143 0.69 2.24 15.03
N LEU A 144 1.52 1.38 14.41
CA LEU A 144 2.18 0.28 15.11
C LEU A 144 3.15 0.77 16.19
N THR A 145 3.83 1.89 15.96
CA THR A 145 4.67 2.54 16.98
C THR A 145 3.83 3.03 18.16
N ARG A 146 2.75 3.75 17.89
CA ARG A 146 1.85 4.26 18.94
C ARG A 146 1.17 3.14 19.73
N LEU A 147 0.86 2.04 19.07
CA LEU A 147 0.35 0.83 19.73
C LEU A 147 1.46 0.02 20.44
N GLY A 148 2.73 0.40 20.33
CA GLY A 148 3.86 -0.24 21.00
C GLY A 148 4.25 -1.61 20.45
N ILE A 149 3.89 -1.91 19.19
CA ILE A 149 4.38 -3.07 18.44
C ILE A 149 5.77 -2.77 17.87
N ALA A 150 6.01 -1.53 17.44
CA ALA A 150 7.27 -1.04 16.94
C ALA A 150 7.81 0.12 17.81
N LYS A 151 9.05 0.55 17.54
CA LYS A 151 9.70 1.70 18.17
C LYS A 151 9.85 2.83 17.14
N GLU A 152 9.95 4.08 17.61
CA GLU A 152 10.09 5.25 16.72
C GLU A 152 11.31 5.14 15.79
N LYS A 153 12.42 4.64 16.31
CA LYS A 153 13.69 4.47 15.59
C LYS A 153 13.70 3.30 14.60
N ASP A 154 12.68 2.44 14.61
CA ASP A 154 12.67 1.26 13.73
C ASP A 154 12.54 1.69 12.27
N THR A 155 13.30 1.04 11.39
CA THR A 155 13.16 1.15 9.95
C THR A 155 11.85 0.49 9.50
N PRO A 156 11.31 0.80 8.31
CA PRO A 156 10.12 0.12 7.78
C PRO A 156 10.25 -1.41 7.74
N ILE A 157 11.45 -1.94 7.48
CA ILE A 157 11.71 -3.39 7.48
C ILE A 157 11.59 -3.96 8.88
N GLU A 158 12.19 -3.31 9.87
CA GLU A 158 12.08 -3.76 11.27
C GLU A 158 10.64 -3.70 11.78
N VAL A 159 9.88 -2.66 11.41
CA VAL A 159 8.44 -2.57 11.73
C VAL A 159 7.68 -3.72 11.10
N MET A 160 7.94 -4.05 9.83
CA MET A 160 7.34 -5.18 9.12
C MET A 160 7.61 -6.50 9.86
N GLU A 161 8.86 -6.77 10.22
CA GLU A 161 9.22 -8.01 10.89
C GLU A 161 8.60 -8.11 12.30
N LYS A 162 8.50 -6.99 13.03
CA LYS A 162 7.81 -6.94 14.31
C LYS A 162 6.30 -7.19 14.17
N ALA A 163 5.67 -6.60 13.16
CA ALA A 163 4.25 -6.84 12.87
C ALA A 163 3.99 -8.31 12.51
N LYS A 164 4.82 -8.90 11.65
CA LYS A 164 4.73 -10.32 11.28
C LYS A 164 4.90 -11.26 12.47
N LYS A 165 5.77 -10.93 13.43
CA LYS A 165 5.93 -11.70 14.67
C LYS A 165 4.75 -11.50 15.65
N ALA A 166 4.14 -10.32 15.63
CA ALA A 166 3.06 -9.96 16.55
C ALA A 166 1.71 -10.55 16.15
N PHE A 167 1.45 -10.72 14.86
CA PHE A 167 0.15 -11.09 14.29
C PHE A 167 0.23 -12.35 13.41
N PRO A 168 -0.84 -13.18 13.36
CA PRO A 168 -0.85 -14.38 12.55
C PRO A 168 -0.85 -14.05 11.06
N LYS A 169 -0.19 -14.91 10.26
CA LYS A 169 0.09 -14.70 8.84
C LYS A 169 -1.18 -14.45 8.01
N GLU A 170 -2.24 -15.14 8.31
CA GLU A 170 -3.55 -15.03 7.66
C GLU A 170 -4.20 -13.65 7.83
N SER A 171 -3.86 -12.91 8.89
CA SER A 171 -4.40 -11.58 9.14
C SER A 171 -3.67 -10.46 8.41
N TRP A 172 -2.46 -10.67 7.90
CA TRP A 172 -1.56 -9.59 7.48
C TRP A 172 -2.16 -8.67 6.41
N ILE A 173 -2.82 -9.22 5.39
CA ILE A 173 -3.39 -8.42 4.30
C ILE A 173 -4.52 -7.52 4.83
N ASN A 174 -5.46 -8.09 5.56
CA ASN A 174 -6.59 -7.33 6.10
C ASN A 174 -6.12 -6.31 7.15
N LEU A 175 -5.27 -6.74 8.08
CA LEU A 175 -4.73 -5.89 9.14
C LEU A 175 -3.95 -4.69 8.56
N HIS A 176 -3.20 -4.88 7.48
CA HIS A 176 -2.53 -3.78 6.78
C HIS A 176 -3.52 -2.69 6.34
N HIS A 177 -4.63 -3.06 5.70
CA HIS A 177 -5.64 -2.10 5.27
C HIS A 177 -6.36 -1.44 6.45
N GLN A 178 -6.70 -2.22 7.47
CA GLN A 178 -7.33 -1.72 8.70
C GLN A 178 -6.45 -0.67 9.41
N ILE A 179 -5.14 -0.91 9.48
CA ILE A 179 -4.19 0.04 10.06
C ILE A 179 -4.11 1.32 9.22
N ILE A 180 -4.09 1.21 7.89
CA ILE A 180 -4.09 2.39 7.01
C ILE A 180 -5.37 3.20 7.21
N GLU A 181 -6.53 2.56 7.23
CA GLU A 181 -7.82 3.23 7.43
C GLU A 181 -7.87 3.93 8.78
N HIS A 182 -7.48 3.26 9.86
CA HIS A 182 -7.34 3.86 11.19
C HIS A 182 -6.37 5.06 11.19
N GLY A 183 -5.25 4.94 10.52
CA GLY A 183 -4.26 6.01 10.40
C GLY A 183 -4.75 7.22 9.60
N ARG A 184 -5.71 7.03 8.69
CA ARG A 184 -6.34 8.08 7.87
C ARG A 184 -7.51 8.74 8.58
N THR A 185 -8.27 8.00 9.38
CA THR A 185 -9.54 8.47 9.96
C THR A 185 -9.42 8.94 11.40
N ILE A 186 -8.62 8.27 12.22
CA ILE A 186 -8.54 8.51 13.67
C ILE A 186 -7.12 8.88 14.12
N CYS A 187 -6.15 8.01 13.82
CA CYS A 187 -4.79 8.14 14.33
C CYS A 187 -3.93 9.02 13.41
N HIS A 188 -4.32 10.30 13.22
CA HIS A 188 -3.60 11.25 12.38
C HIS A 188 -2.18 11.52 12.88
N ALA A 189 -1.30 11.99 11.98
CA ALA A 189 0.08 12.36 12.35
C ALA A 189 0.09 13.55 13.33
N ARG A 190 -0.73 14.57 13.03
CA ARG A 190 -0.97 15.74 13.90
C ARG A 190 -2.43 15.68 14.37
N ASN A 191 -2.67 16.09 15.62
CA ASN A 191 -4.00 16.15 16.24
C ASN A 191 -4.82 14.84 16.07
N PRO A 192 -4.34 13.69 16.57
CA PRO A 192 -5.09 12.44 16.50
C PRO A 192 -6.36 12.51 17.35
N LEU A 193 -7.43 11.85 16.88
CA LEU A 193 -8.74 11.83 17.56
C LEU A 193 -8.74 10.78 18.69
N CYS A 194 -7.88 10.97 19.71
CA CYS A 194 -7.66 9.98 20.77
C CYS A 194 -8.89 9.71 21.63
N LYS A 195 -9.82 10.67 21.75
CA LYS A 195 -11.08 10.50 22.50
C LYS A 195 -12.03 9.51 21.83
N GLU A 196 -12.01 9.45 20.50
CA GLU A 196 -12.84 8.58 19.67
C GLU A 196 -12.11 7.27 19.31
N CYS A 197 -10.85 7.11 19.71
CA CYS A 197 -10.01 6.01 19.30
C CYS A 197 -10.39 4.69 19.98
N PRO A 198 -10.70 3.62 19.23
CA PRO A 198 -11.05 2.33 19.82
C PRO A 198 -9.89 1.69 20.61
N PHE A 199 -8.66 2.16 20.39
CA PHE A 199 -7.47 1.71 21.10
C PHE A 199 -7.13 2.58 22.32
N SER A 200 -7.96 3.56 22.69
CA SER A 200 -7.64 4.55 23.75
C SER A 200 -7.20 3.93 25.09
N ASN A 201 -7.77 2.78 25.47
CA ASN A 201 -7.47 2.10 26.74
C ASN A 201 -6.18 1.28 26.71
N ILE A 202 -5.64 0.95 25.54
CA ILE A 202 -4.46 0.10 25.37
C ILE A 202 -3.32 0.79 24.60
N CYS A 203 -3.53 2.02 24.14
CA CYS A 203 -2.54 2.76 23.38
C CYS A 203 -1.42 3.24 24.29
N LYS A 204 -0.15 2.93 23.94
CA LYS A 204 1.03 3.33 24.73
C LYS A 204 1.40 4.81 24.57
N SER A 205 0.87 5.49 23.54
CA SER A 205 1.17 6.91 23.28
C SER A 205 0.08 7.86 23.78
N LYS A 206 -0.94 7.36 24.48
CA LYS A 206 -2.04 8.21 24.99
C LYS A 206 -1.55 9.32 25.93
N GLU A 207 -0.59 8.99 26.78
CA GLU A 207 -0.03 9.94 27.76
C GLU A 207 0.72 11.11 27.10
N ASN A 208 1.36 10.88 25.95
CA ASN A 208 2.09 11.91 25.21
C ASN A 208 1.18 12.78 24.33
N ALA A 209 -0.02 12.31 23.98
CA ALA A 209 -0.97 13.06 23.15
C ALA A 209 -1.67 14.19 23.95
N HIS A 210 -1.66 14.14 25.27
CA HIS A 210 -2.25 15.18 26.14
C HIS A 210 -1.27 16.30 26.51
N GLN A 211 0.02 16.20 26.14
CA GLN A 211 1.03 17.23 26.42
C GLN A 211 1.22 18.21 25.26
N GLY A 212 0.45 18.11 24.19
CA GLY A 212 0.54 18.95 22.98
C GLY A 212 -0.76 19.69 22.62
N CYS A 213 -1.64 19.93 23.59
CA CYS A 213 -2.79 20.84 23.44
C CYS A 213 -2.63 22.05 24.34
#